data_3aed388e022e7ae7c2e244e1e1e2793d
#
_entry.id   3aed388e022e7ae7c2e244e1e1e2793d
#
_cell.length_a   1.000
_cell.length_b   1.000
_cell.length_c   1.000
_cell.angle_alpha   90.00
_cell.angle_beta   90.00
_cell.angle_gamma   90.00
#
_symmetry.space_group_name_H-M   'P 1'
#
loop_
_entity.id
_entity.type
_entity.pdbx_description
1 polymer ?
#
loop_
_entity_poly.entity_id
_entity_poly.type
_entity_poly.pdbx_seq_one_letter_code
_entity_poly.pdbx_strand_id
1 'polypeptide(L)'
;MPAAKQQLAGVGSGKIDRVVIILKENHTFDNYFGTFPGVNGMTMPRSPNPPPRDPDHRHSAWLTRQTTSVGQQFVEADIPSYFAYARKFTLCDNYFTDVAGPSAPNHLMK
;
A
#
# COMPACT_ATOMS: atom_id res chain seq x y z
N MET A 1 27.71 13.84 -6.76
CA MET A 1 27.64 13.96 -5.28
C MET A 1 27.29 12.60 -4.72
N PRO A 2 28.07 12.02 -3.79
CA PRO A 2 27.73 10.74 -3.19
C PRO A 2 26.54 10.91 -2.26
N ALA A 3 25.54 10.04 -2.40
CA ALA A 3 24.40 9.97 -1.50
C ALA A 3 24.88 9.72 -0.06
N ALA A 4 24.49 10.58 0.86
CA ALA A 4 24.78 10.41 2.27
C ALA A 4 24.08 9.13 2.77
N LYS A 5 24.89 8.16 3.21
CA LYS A 5 24.39 7.01 3.97
C LYS A 5 23.88 7.54 5.31
N GLN A 6 22.59 7.69 5.45
CA GLN A 6 21.98 7.94 6.75
C GLN A 6 22.14 6.69 7.59
N GLN A 7 23.08 6.71 8.51
CA GLN A 7 23.29 5.67 9.49
C GLN A 7 22.22 5.84 10.59
N LEU A 8 21.21 4.99 10.60
CA LEU A 8 20.26 4.89 11.69
C LEU A 8 21.00 4.38 12.93
N ALA A 9 21.53 5.32 13.71
CA ALA A 9 22.12 4.99 15.00
C ALA A 9 21.00 4.74 16.01
N GLY A 10 20.94 3.54 16.57
CA GLY A 10 20.27 3.29 17.84
C GLY A 10 18.99 2.45 17.81
N VAL A 11 18.75 1.63 16.81
CA VAL A 11 17.68 0.63 16.91
C VAL A 11 18.29 -0.75 17.04
N GLY A 12 18.21 -1.30 18.25
CA GLY A 12 18.23 -2.73 18.39
C GLY A 12 19.33 -3.33 19.22
N SER A 13 18.92 -4.22 19.99
CA SER A 13 19.60 -5.25 20.79
C SER A 13 20.57 -6.18 20.03
N GLY A 14 21.16 -5.76 18.92
CA GLY A 14 22.08 -6.56 18.11
C GLY A 14 21.46 -7.76 17.37
N LYS A 15 20.13 -7.84 17.30
CA LYS A 15 19.42 -8.97 16.66
C LYS A 15 18.98 -8.69 15.22
N ILE A 16 18.97 -7.44 14.76
CA ILE A 16 18.58 -7.05 13.41
C ILE A 16 19.74 -6.33 12.74
N ASP A 17 20.37 -6.98 11.78
CA ASP A 17 21.50 -6.43 11.05
C ASP A 17 21.07 -5.71 9.78
N ARG A 18 19.92 -6.06 9.23
CA ARG A 18 19.43 -5.54 7.93
C ARG A 18 17.93 -5.39 7.93
N VAL A 19 17.46 -4.30 7.32
CA VAL A 19 16.04 -4.06 7.04
C VAL A 19 15.86 -3.93 5.54
N VAL A 20 14.94 -4.69 4.96
CA VAL A 20 14.55 -4.60 3.54
C VAL A 20 13.15 -4.01 3.48
N ILE A 21 13.01 -2.88 2.80
CA ILE A 21 11.73 -2.21 2.58
C ILE A 21 11.33 -2.40 1.12
N ILE A 22 10.16 -3.00 0.89
CA ILE A 22 9.59 -3.18 -0.44
C ILE A 22 8.39 -2.24 -0.57
N LEU A 23 8.55 -1.19 -1.36
CA LEU A 23 7.47 -0.26 -1.66
C LEU A 23 6.74 -0.75 -2.91
N LYS A 24 5.46 -1.02 -2.77
CA LYS A 24 4.55 -1.32 -3.89
C LYS A 24 3.66 -0.11 -4.14
N GLU A 25 3.20 0.03 -5.36
CA GLU A 25 2.38 1.17 -5.77
C GLU A 25 1.16 0.74 -6.60
N ASN A 26 0.34 1.72 -7.00
CA ASN A 26 -0.85 1.59 -7.82
C ASN A 26 -2.05 0.90 -7.15
N HIS A 27 -1.94 0.56 -5.88
CA HIS A 27 -3.02 -0.05 -5.11
C HIS A 27 -3.12 0.55 -3.71
N THR A 28 -4.35 0.72 -3.24
CA THR A 28 -4.62 1.14 -1.86
C THR A 28 -4.69 -0.07 -0.94
N PHE A 29 -4.74 0.19 0.37
CA PHE A 29 -5.04 -0.84 1.36
C PHE A 29 -6.34 -1.58 1.01
N ASP A 30 -7.40 -0.84 0.68
CA ASP A 30 -8.71 -1.42 0.36
C ASP A 30 -8.72 -2.29 -0.89
N ASN A 31 -7.87 -1.98 -1.89
CA ASN A 31 -7.72 -2.83 -3.07
C ASN A 31 -7.22 -4.24 -2.71
N TYR A 32 -6.36 -4.36 -1.70
CA TYR A 32 -5.76 -5.65 -1.30
C TYR A 32 -6.45 -6.28 -0.11
N PHE A 33 -6.78 -5.49 0.91
CA PHE A 33 -7.18 -5.99 2.21
C PHE A 33 -8.54 -5.48 2.70
N GLY A 34 -9.30 -4.76 1.87
CA GLY A 34 -10.61 -4.25 2.27
C GLY A 34 -11.60 -5.33 2.72
N THR A 35 -11.41 -6.59 2.29
CA THR A 35 -12.20 -7.76 2.74
C THR A 35 -11.54 -8.55 3.87
N PHE A 36 -10.37 -8.14 4.37
CA PHE A 36 -9.70 -8.87 5.45
C PHE A 36 -10.48 -8.70 6.76
N PRO A 37 -10.70 -9.75 7.55
CA PRO A 37 -11.50 -9.65 8.77
C PRO A 37 -10.93 -8.68 9.81
N GLY A 38 -11.77 -7.77 10.30
CA GLY A 38 -11.45 -6.88 11.41
C GLY A 38 -10.67 -5.62 11.05
N VAL A 39 -10.42 -5.33 9.78
CA VAL A 39 -9.71 -4.12 9.33
C VAL A 39 -10.63 -2.91 9.23
N ASN A 40 -10.03 -1.72 9.31
CA ASN A 40 -10.66 -0.47 8.91
C ASN A 40 -10.58 -0.33 7.38
N GLY A 41 -11.42 -1.05 6.66
CA GLY A 41 -11.39 -1.16 5.21
C GLY A 41 -12.76 -1.01 4.56
N MET A 42 -12.77 -0.71 3.26
CA MET A 42 -13.96 -0.58 2.44
C MET A 42 -14.16 -1.81 1.57
N THR A 43 -15.40 -2.31 1.52
CA THR A 43 -15.78 -3.36 0.56
C THR A 43 -16.10 -2.74 -0.79
N MET A 44 -15.43 -3.24 -1.84
CA MET A 44 -15.58 -2.79 -3.22
C MET A 44 -15.91 -3.98 -4.14
N PRO A 45 -16.39 -3.73 -5.37
CA PRO A 45 -16.55 -4.80 -6.35
C PRO A 45 -15.23 -5.56 -6.60
N ARG A 46 -15.32 -6.88 -6.84
CA ARG A 46 -14.14 -7.70 -7.12
C ARG A 46 -13.48 -7.29 -8.44
N SER A 47 -12.17 -7.15 -8.42
CA SER A 47 -11.35 -6.91 -9.61
C SER A 47 -11.07 -8.21 -10.37
N PRO A 48 -11.02 -8.18 -11.71
CA PRO A 48 -10.25 -9.17 -12.45
C PRO A 48 -8.78 -9.14 -12.01
N ASN A 49 -8.10 -10.27 -12.12
CA ASN A 49 -6.67 -10.36 -11.83
C ASN A 49 -5.94 -10.93 -13.08
N PRO A 50 -5.17 -10.11 -13.82
CA PRO A 50 -4.82 -8.69 -13.57
C PRO A 50 -5.98 -7.73 -13.81
N PRO A 51 -5.92 -6.50 -13.24
CA PRO A 51 -6.92 -5.47 -13.47
C PRO A 51 -6.89 -4.98 -14.93
N PRO A 52 -8.05 -4.61 -15.53
CA PRO A 52 -8.15 -4.35 -16.96
C PRO A 52 -7.53 -3.03 -17.42
N ARG A 53 -7.32 -2.09 -16.50
CA ARG A 53 -6.73 -0.78 -16.80
C ARG A 53 -6.09 -0.16 -15.55
N ASP A 54 -5.15 0.74 -15.81
CA ASP A 54 -4.51 1.59 -14.82
C ASP A 54 -5.36 2.87 -14.61
N PRO A 55 -5.69 3.25 -13.36
CA PRO A 55 -6.43 4.48 -13.09
C PRO A 55 -5.56 5.73 -13.32
N ASP A 56 -6.20 6.86 -13.53
CA ASP A 56 -5.51 8.16 -13.61
C ASP A 56 -4.94 8.54 -12.23
N HIS A 57 -3.63 8.78 -12.15
CA HIS A 57 -2.89 9.06 -10.92
C HIS A 57 -2.78 10.54 -10.55
N ARG A 58 -3.31 11.45 -11.38
CA ARG A 58 -3.24 12.90 -11.13
C ARG A 58 -4.06 13.30 -9.91
N HIS A 59 -3.64 14.37 -9.24
CA HIS A 59 -4.37 14.94 -8.11
C HIS A 59 -5.83 15.31 -8.48
N SER A 60 -6.05 15.86 -9.67
CA SER A 60 -7.40 16.17 -10.17
C SER A 60 -8.31 14.94 -10.27
N ALA A 61 -7.76 13.81 -10.65
CA ALA A 61 -8.50 12.55 -10.67
C ALA A 61 -8.78 12.02 -9.26
N TRP A 62 -7.87 12.23 -8.31
CA TRP A 62 -8.11 11.93 -6.90
C TRP A 62 -9.27 12.77 -6.33
N LEU A 63 -9.30 14.08 -6.60
CA LEU A 63 -10.37 14.97 -6.15
C LEU A 63 -11.76 14.52 -6.61
N THR A 64 -11.87 13.99 -7.82
CA THR A 64 -13.14 13.46 -8.35
C THR A 64 -13.57 12.14 -7.73
N ARG A 65 -12.62 11.40 -7.12
CA ARG A 65 -12.84 10.06 -6.58
C ARG A 65 -12.78 9.98 -5.05
N GLN A 66 -12.49 11.08 -4.35
CA GLN A 66 -12.28 11.08 -2.90
C GLN A 66 -13.46 10.56 -2.08
N THR A 67 -14.68 10.60 -2.63
CA THR A 67 -15.89 10.06 -2.01
C THR A 67 -16.32 8.71 -2.57
N THR A 68 -15.57 8.17 -3.52
CA THR A 68 -15.86 6.90 -4.16
C THR A 68 -14.61 6.02 -4.14
N SER A 69 -14.80 4.71 -4.17
CA SER A 69 -13.68 3.78 -4.28
C SER A 69 -12.94 3.95 -5.59
N VAL A 70 -11.62 3.89 -5.55
CA VAL A 70 -10.78 3.84 -6.75
C VAL A 70 -10.73 2.40 -7.24
N GLY A 71 -11.63 2.07 -8.17
CA GLY A 71 -11.58 0.78 -8.82
C GLY A 71 -12.22 -0.35 -8.01
N GLN A 72 -11.59 -1.49 -8.10
CA GLN A 72 -12.06 -2.78 -7.62
C GLN A 72 -11.04 -3.36 -6.64
N GLN A 73 -11.44 -4.36 -5.86
CA GLN A 73 -10.56 -5.01 -4.89
C GLN A 73 -10.33 -6.48 -5.22
N PHE A 74 -9.19 -6.98 -4.76
CA PHE A 74 -8.89 -8.39 -4.74
C PHE A 74 -9.47 -9.03 -3.48
N VAL A 75 -9.77 -10.32 -3.58
CA VAL A 75 -10.10 -11.16 -2.43
C VAL A 75 -8.99 -12.17 -2.17
N GLU A 76 -9.05 -12.88 -1.05
CA GLU A 76 -8.04 -13.86 -0.68
C GLU A 76 -7.71 -14.87 -1.80
N ALA A 77 -8.72 -15.32 -2.54
CA ALA A 77 -8.53 -16.27 -3.64
C ALA A 77 -7.66 -15.71 -4.79
N ASP A 78 -7.63 -14.38 -4.97
CA ASP A 78 -6.84 -13.72 -6.01
C ASP A 78 -5.39 -13.50 -5.57
N ILE A 79 -5.17 -13.25 -4.28
CA ILE A 79 -3.86 -12.88 -3.70
C ILE A 79 -3.56 -13.62 -2.39
N PRO A 80 -3.59 -14.97 -2.39
CA PRO A 80 -3.54 -15.76 -1.15
C PRO A 80 -2.28 -15.54 -0.32
N SER A 81 -1.13 -15.30 -0.97
CA SER A 81 0.13 -15.04 -0.28
C SER A 81 0.09 -13.76 0.57
N TYR A 82 -0.57 -12.70 0.09
CA TYR A 82 -0.73 -11.46 0.86
C TYR A 82 -1.59 -11.69 2.10
N PHE A 83 -2.69 -12.43 1.97
CA PHE A 83 -3.55 -12.78 3.10
C PHE A 83 -2.83 -13.67 4.12
N ALA A 84 -2.00 -14.61 3.65
CA ALA A 84 -1.17 -15.42 4.53
C ALA A 84 -0.17 -14.57 5.34
N TYR A 85 0.47 -13.59 4.70
CA TYR A 85 1.34 -12.64 5.41
C TYR A 85 0.57 -11.77 6.40
N ALA A 86 -0.59 -11.25 6.02
CA ALA A 86 -1.43 -10.44 6.90
C ALA A 86 -1.87 -11.21 8.16
N ARG A 87 -2.14 -12.52 8.05
CA ARG A 87 -2.45 -13.37 9.22
C ARG A 87 -1.25 -13.68 10.09
N LYS A 88 -0.06 -13.73 9.50
CA LYS A 88 1.15 -14.15 10.21
C LYS A 88 1.92 -13.00 10.84
N PHE A 89 1.83 -11.81 10.25
CA PHE A 89 2.58 -10.62 10.63
C PHE A 89 1.63 -9.46 10.95
N THR A 90 2.18 -8.28 11.20
CA THR A 90 1.38 -7.07 11.43
C THR A 90 0.83 -6.53 10.12
N LEU A 91 -0.47 -6.25 10.09
CA LEU A 91 -1.16 -5.55 9.02
C LEU A 91 -1.56 -4.16 9.53
N CYS A 92 -1.08 -3.10 8.87
CA CYS A 92 -1.38 -1.71 9.21
C CYS A 92 -2.50 -1.19 8.31
N ASP A 93 -3.68 -0.98 8.85
CA ASP A 93 -4.90 -0.56 8.12
C ASP A 93 -5.17 0.95 8.18
N ASN A 94 -4.32 1.70 8.90
CA ASN A 94 -4.35 3.16 8.99
C ASN A 94 -3.03 3.79 8.52
N TYR A 95 -2.41 3.22 7.49
CA TYR A 95 -1.23 3.77 6.85
C TYR A 95 -1.62 4.53 5.59
N PHE A 96 -1.31 5.82 5.53
CA PHE A 96 -1.71 6.71 4.45
C PHE A 96 -0.50 7.28 3.71
N THR A 97 -0.72 7.74 2.48
CA THR A 97 0.27 8.48 1.70
C THR A 97 0.31 9.94 2.13
N ASP A 98 1.48 10.58 1.99
CA ASP A 98 1.68 11.98 2.38
C ASP A 98 1.03 12.97 1.39
N VAL A 99 0.92 12.56 0.13
CA VAL A 99 0.40 13.39 -0.96
C VAL A 99 -0.70 12.66 -1.72
N ALA A 100 -1.86 13.31 -1.87
CA ALA A 100 -2.95 12.85 -2.69
C ALA A 100 -2.68 13.13 -4.19
N GLY A 101 -1.84 12.31 -4.81
CA GLY A 101 -1.38 12.52 -6.17
C GLY A 101 -0.52 11.38 -6.71
N PRO A 102 0.33 11.65 -7.71
CA PRO A 102 1.19 10.64 -8.33
C PRO A 102 2.16 9.98 -7.36
N SER A 103 2.76 8.87 -7.77
CA SER A 103 3.71 8.09 -6.96
C SER A 103 4.99 8.85 -6.63
N ALA A 104 5.53 9.61 -7.58
CA ALA A 104 6.83 10.27 -7.43
C ALA A 104 6.97 11.14 -6.16
N PRO A 105 6.08 12.08 -5.84
CA PRO A 105 6.18 12.85 -4.60
C PRO A 105 6.10 11.96 -3.36
N ASN A 106 5.30 10.90 -3.37
CA ASN A 106 5.17 9.97 -2.25
C ASN A 106 6.45 9.15 -2.02
N HIS A 107 7.18 8.79 -3.09
CA HIS A 107 8.48 8.13 -2.97
C HIS A 107 9.57 9.05 -2.39
N LEU A 108 9.46 10.35 -2.62
CA LEU A 108 10.44 11.33 -2.08
C LEU A 108 10.25 11.62 -0.59
N MET A 109 9.08 11.28 -0.03
CA MET A 109 8.74 11.50 1.38
C MET A 109 9.04 10.28 2.27
N LYS A 110 9.55 9.18 1.72
CA LYS A 110 9.85 7.92 2.43
C LYS A 110 11.27 7.84 2.97
#